data_98eac001ddbce0aea7f5a36fd1ba5cd3
#
_entry.id   98eac001ddbce0aea7f5a36fd1ba5cd3
#
_cell.length_a   1.000
_cell.length_b   1.000
_cell.length_c   1.000
_cell.angle_alpha   90.00
_cell.angle_beta   90.00
_cell.angle_gamma   90.00
#
_symmetry.space_group_name_H-M   'P 1'
#
loop_
_entity.id
_entity.type
_entity.pdbx_description
1 polymer ?
#
loop_
_entity_poly.entity_id
_entity_poly.type
_entity_poly.pdbx_seq_one_letter_code
_entity_poly.pdbx_strand_id
1 'polypeptide(L)'
;IILCEGDSAKSGIISGLSREDRNTIGVYPMKGKMFNIRGESISKISDNKEIAEIKQILGLEHGKKYTSESIKTKLRYGKILFMTDQDLDGSHIKGLWINMIDSEWQSLIEIPEFIGYMNTPILKASKGKDIIEFYNNGEFDNWKLNNDVSKWNIKYYKGLGTSTSKEFKEYFQKKKIVNFRVSEKCGDLIDMVFNKKRANDRKEWLSIYDRNAYLDTSKTSVTYEEFIHNDFRHFSKYDNDRSIPNLADGLKISLRKILYSAFKKKLYNEIKVAQFSGYVSEHSGYHHGCLLYTSD
;
A
#
# COMPACT_ATOMS: atom_id res chain seq x y z
N ILE A 1 16.87 3.79 1.20
CA ILE A 1 16.18 2.96 2.20
C ILE A 1 14.90 2.38 1.61
N ILE A 2 14.58 1.13 1.94
CA ILE A 2 13.30 0.48 1.61
C ILE A 2 12.40 0.54 2.85
N LEU A 3 11.21 1.10 2.70
CA LEU A 3 10.15 1.06 3.71
C LEU A 3 9.16 -0.04 3.31
N CYS A 4 9.03 -1.10 4.13
CA CYS A 4 8.19 -2.25 3.83
C CYS A 4 7.16 -2.52 4.91
N GLU A 5 6.11 -3.26 4.56
CA GLU A 5 5.01 -3.58 5.46
C GLU A 5 5.32 -4.78 6.33
N GLY A 6 5.82 -4.51 7.55
CA GLY A 6 6.06 -5.51 8.59
C GLY A 6 7.33 -6.34 8.44
N ASP A 7 7.60 -7.13 9.48
CA ASP A 7 8.83 -7.92 9.61
C ASP A 7 8.92 -9.09 8.61
N SER A 8 7.78 -9.67 8.22
CA SER A 8 7.75 -10.75 7.22
C SER A 8 8.26 -10.26 5.86
N ALA A 9 7.78 -9.08 5.41
CA ALA A 9 8.26 -8.46 4.19
C ALA A 9 9.75 -8.10 4.29
N LYS A 10 10.19 -7.52 5.43
CA LYS A 10 11.60 -7.23 5.68
C LYS A 10 12.50 -8.46 5.50
N SER A 11 12.13 -9.58 6.09
CA SER A 11 12.89 -10.83 5.98
C SER A 11 12.99 -11.31 4.53
N GLY A 12 11.89 -11.26 3.78
CA GLY A 12 11.85 -11.59 2.36
C GLY A 12 12.75 -10.67 1.54
N ILE A 13 12.64 -9.36 1.72
CA ILE A 13 13.45 -8.34 1.04
C ILE A 13 14.94 -8.59 1.29
N ILE A 14 15.35 -8.76 2.57
CA ILE A 14 16.75 -9.03 2.92
C ILE A 14 17.25 -10.30 2.23
N SER A 15 16.41 -11.35 2.12
CA SER A 15 16.78 -12.59 1.42
C SER A 15 17.02 -12.41 -0.07
N GLY A 16 16.35 -11.41 -0.67
CA GLY A 16 16.47 -11.07 -2.08
C GLY A 16 17.65 -10.16 -2.44
N LEU A 17 18.12 -9.35 -1.48
CA LEU A 17 19.24 -8.44 -1.70
C LEU A 17 20.56 -9.20 -1.89
N SER A 18 21.35 -8.77 -2.88
CA SER A 18 22.72 -9.23 -3.05
C SER A 18 23.62 -8.78 -1.89
N ARG A 19 24.83 -9.35 -1.81
CA ARG A 19 25.82 -8.94 -0.80
C ARG A 19 26.20 -7.45 -0.96
N GLU A 20 26.30 -6.99 -2.20
CA GLU A 20 26.64 -5.60 -2.51
C GLU A 20 25.47 -4.64 -2.16
N ASP A 21 24.24 -5.01 -2.52
CA ASP A 21 23.05 -4.22 -2.19
C ASP A 21 22.91 -3.99 -0.67
N ARG A 22 23.25 -4.98 0.15
CA ARG A 22 23.17 -4.87 1.62
C ARG A 22 24.14 -3.85 2.23
N ASN A 23 25.15 -3.42 1.50
CA ASN A 23 26.07 -2.37 1.97
C ASN A 23 25.48 -0.98 1.83
N THR A 24 24.50 -0.80 0.93
CA THR A 24 23.96 0.52 0.56
C THR A 24 22.45 0.64 0.79
N ILE A 25 21.73 -0.48 0.88
CA ILE A 25 20.27 -0.52 1.02
C ILE A 25 19.88 -0.90 2.44
N GLY A 26 19.31 0.05 3.18
CA GLY A 26 18.65 -0.22 4.45
C GLY A 26 17.21 -0.70 4.25
N VAL A 27 16.69 -1.54 5.15
CA VAL A 27 15.30 -2.03 5.13
C VAL A 27 14.65 -1.75 6.47
N TYR A 28 13.60 -0.95 6.47
CA TYR A 28 12.83 -0.62 7.66
C TYR A 28 11.41 -1.19 7.57
N PRO A 29 10.99 -2.03 8.54
CA PRO A 29 9.63 -2.57 8.59
C PRO A 29 8.71 -1.55 9.26
N MET A 30 7.73 -1.05 8.54
CA MET A 30 6.66 -0.20 9.08
C MET A 30 5.71 -1.06 9.94
N LYS A 31 5.21 -0.50 11.04
CA LYS A 31 4.31 -1.19 11.98
C LYS A 31 2.83 -1.08 11.58
N GLY A 32 2.55 -1.11 10.29
CA GLY A 32 1.21 -0.93 9.74
C GLY A 32 0.97 0.50 9.25
N LYS A 33 -0.24 1.00 9.42
CA LYS A 33 -0.64 2.32 8.96
C LYS A 33 -0.22 3.39 9.96
N MET A 34 0.63 4.30 9.52
CA MET A 34 0.94 5.51 10.28
C MET A 34 -0.32 6.37 10.43
N PHE A 35 -0.47 7.08 11.56
CA PHE A 35 -1.58 8.01 11.71
C PHE A 35 -1.42 9.22 10.75
N ASN A 36 -2.55 9.78 10.32
CA ASN A 36 -2.53 10.96 9.48
C ASN A 36 -2.07 12.18 10.29
N ILE A 37 -0.89 12.68 9.98
CA ILE A 37 -0.27 13.79 10.73
C ILE A 37 -0.78 15.17 10.31
N ARG A 38 -1.48 15.29 9.18
CA ARG A 38 -1.88 16.59 8.63
C ARG A 38 -2.84 17.30 9.58
N GLY A 39 -2.43 18.50 10.03
CA GLY A 39 -3.18 19.30 10.98
C GLY A 39 -3.06 18.85 12.44
N GLU A 40 -2.17 17.92 12.75
CA GLU A 40 -1.83 17.55 14.13
C GLU A 40 -0.76 18.47 14.73
N SER A 41 -0.67 18.50 16.07
CA SER A 41 0.33 19.29 16.76
C SER A 41 1.73 18.70 16.61
N ILE A 42 2.74 19.56 16.63
CA ILE A 42 4.17 19.16 16.58
C ILE A 42 4.50 18.17 17.70
N SER A 43 3.97 18.39 18.92
CA SER A 43 4.17 17.46 20.04
C SER A 43 3.68 16.06 19.70
N LYS A 44 2.44 15.94 19.19
CA LYS A 44 1.86 14.63 18.83
C LYS A 44 2.63 13.92 17.73
N ILE A 45 3.17 14.67 16.77
CA ILE A 45 4.01 14.11 15.70
C ILE A 45 5.35 13.63 16.28
N SER A 46 5.97 14.42 17.14
CA SER A 46 7.27 14.12 17.77
C SER A 46 7.20 12.93 18.74
N ASP A 47 6.06 12.73 19.40
CA ASP A 47 5.83 11.62 20.32
C ASP A 47 5.64 10.27 19.61
N ASN A 48 5.42 10.30 18.28
CA ASN A 48 5.27 9.07 17.51
C ASN A 48 6.65 8.42 17.27
N LYS A 49 6.82 7.24 17.85
CA LYS A 49 8.11 6.50 17.80
C LYS A 49 8.55 6.17 16.38
N GLU A 50 7.63 5.76 15.51
CA GLU A 50 7.95 5.37 14.14
C GLU A 50 8.44 6.57 13.31
N ILE A 51 7.78 7.72 13.46
CA ILE A 51 8.21 8.97 12.83
C ILE A 51 9.59 9.39 13.35
N ALA A 52 9.80 9.32 14.66
CA ALA A 52 11.08 9.64 15.27
C ALA A 52 12.21 8.71 14.79
N GLU A 53 11.96 7.43 14.71
CA GLU A 53 12.90 6.43 14.18
C GLU A 53 13.28 6.72 12.73
N ILE A 54 12.31 6.98 11.87
CA ILE A 54 12.58 7.30 10.45
C ILE A 54 13.32 8.62 10.28
N LYS A 55 12.96 9.65 11.05
CA LYS A 55 13.71 10.91 11.07
C LYS A 55 15.18 10.67 11.42
N GLN A 56 15.43 9.88 12.45
CA GLN A 56 16.80 9.56 12.89
C GLN A 56 17.54 8.71 11.85
N ILE A 57 16.88 7.71 11.26
CA ILE A 57 17.46 6.83 10.24
C ILE A 57 17.83 7.62 8.98
N LEU A 58 16.98 8.52 8.53
CA LEU A 58 17.23 9.35 7.35
C LEU A 58 18.17 10.53 7.64
N GLY A 59 18.25 10.98 8.87
CA GLY A 59 18.95 12.21 9.26
C GLY A 59 18.13 13.48 8.98
N LEU A 60 16.79 13.39 9.07
CA LEU A 60 15.89 14.50 8.83
C LEU A 60 15.79 15.43 10.04
N GLU A 61 15.89 16.74 9.83
CA GLU A 61 15.73 17.78 10.85
C GLU A 61 14.41 18.54 10.62
N HIS A 62 13.69 18.81 11.69
CA HIS A 62 12.42 19.54 11.63
C HIS A 62 12.62 20.95 11.04
N GLY A 63 11.69 21.37 10.17
CA GLY A 63 11.69 22.69 9.54
C GLY A 63 12.78 22.93 8.50
N LYS A 64 13.64 21.95 8.22
CA LYS A 64 14.73 22.08 7.26
C LYS A 64 14.25 21.86 5.83
N LYS A 65 14.72 22.71 4.91
CA LYS A 65 14.55 22.51 3.47
C LYS A 65 15.73 21.71 2.90
N TYR A 66 15.44 20.83 1.98
CA TYR A 66 16.41 19.98 1.31
C TYR A 66 16.43 20.25 -0.19
N THR A 67 17.59 20.09 -0.80
CA THR A 67 17.83 20.19 -2.24
C THR A 67 18.47 18.88 -2.73
N SER A 68 18.50 18.65 -4.02
CA SER A 68 19.15 17.47 -4.63
C SER A 68 20.63 17.34 -4.23
N GLU A 69 21.31 18.43 -3.94
CA GLU A 69 22.68 18.44 -3.46
C GLU A 69 22.76 18.15 -1.96
N SER A 70 21.87 18.77 -1.17
CA SER A 70 21.88 18.61 0.29
C SER A 70 21.49 17.21 0.73
N ILE A 71 20.67 16.47 0.00
CA ILE A 71 20.34 15.07 0.34
C ILE A 71 21.57 14.17 0.25
N LYS A 72 22.49 14.43 -0.69
CA LYS A 72 23.72 13.63 -0.86
C LYS A 72 24.71 13.81 0.28
N THR A 73 24.70 14.97 0.92
CA THR A 73 25.68 15.35 1.96
C THR A 73 25.12 15.29 3.37
N LYS A 74 23.81 15.44 3.55
CA LYS A 74 23.18 15.57 4.86
C LYS A 74 22.31 14.39 5.26
N LEU A 75 21.74 13.68 4.28
CA LEU A 75 20.93 12.50 4.55
C LEU A 75 21.76 11.22 4.43
N ARG A 76 21.39 10.21 5.21
CA ARG A 76 22.04 8.90 5.17
C ARG A 76 21.64 8.09 3.93
N TYR A 77 20.48 8.38 3.34
CA TYR A 77 19.95 7.70 2.16
C TYR A 77 19.52 8.72 1.12
N GLY A 78 19.94 8.51 -0.11
CA GLY A 78 19.56 9.35 -1.25
C GLY A 78 18.20 9.02 -1.86
N LYS A 79 17.49 7.99 -1.34
CA LYS A 79 16.19 7.57 -1.86
C LYS A 79 15.37 6.84 -0.80
N ILE A 80 14.06 7.10 -0.82
CA ILE A 80 13.03 6.34 -0.12
C ILE A 80 12.29 5.49 -1.14
N LEU A 81 12.28 4.17 -0.94
CA LEU A 81 11.60 3.22 -1.81
C LEU A 81 10.54 2.48 -1.00
N PHE A 82 9.27 2.67 -1.35
CA PHE A 82 8.20 1.89 -0.76
C PHE A 82 8.15 0.49 -1.36
N MET A 83 8.04 -0.50 -0.50
CA MET A 83 7.82 -1.88 -0.87
C MET A 83 6.72 -2.43 0.04
N THR A 84 5.48 -2.07 -0.29
CA THR A 84 4.25 -2.46 0.39
C THR A 84 3.56 -3.58 -0.39
N ASP A 85 2.60 -4.23 0.24
CA ASP A 85 1.70 -5.12 -0.46
C ASP A 85 1.02 -4.39 -1.63
N GLN A 86 0.80 -5.08 -2.74
CA GLN A 86 0.17 -4.50 -3.93
C GLN A 86 -1.36 -4.55 -3.82
N ASP A 87 -1.86 -4.20 -2.66
CA ASP A 87 -3.27 -4.09 -2.36
C ASP A 87 -3.66 -2.63 -2.04
N LEU A 88 -4.94 -2.40 -1.76
CA LEU A 88 -5.47 -1.06 -1.50
C LEU A 88 -4.92 -0.49 -0.17
N ASP A 89 -4.65 -1.33 0.82
CA ASP A 89 -4.07 -0.92 2.09
C ASP A 89 -2.61 -0.50 1.92
N GLY A 90 -1.85 -1.18 1.05
CA GLY A 90 -0.49 -0.76 0.67
C GLY A 90 -0.46 0.59 -0.04
N SER A 91 -1.48 0.90 -0.86
CA SER A 91 -1.64 2.24 -1.46
C SER A 91 -1.92 3.30 -0.41
N HIS A 92 -2.71 2.97 0.62
CA HIS A 92 -2.95 3.87 1.75
C HIS A 92 -1.67 4.14 2.54
N ILE A 93 -0.88 3.12 2.82
CA ILE A 93 0.41 3.26 3.53
C ILE A 93 1.33 4.21 2.75
N LYS A 94 1.50 4.00 1.44
CA LYS A 94 2.27 4.91 0.58
C LYS A 94 1.76 6.36 0.68
N GLY A 95 0.45 6.55 0.58
CA GLY A 95 -0.20 7.85 0.68
C GLY A 95 0.05 8.55 2.01
N LEU A 96 -0.05 7.85 3.14
CA LEU A 96 0.21 8.40 4.47
C LEU A 96 1.67 8.87 4.62
N TRP A 97 2.62 8.11 4.10
CA TRP A 97 4.04 8.48 4.11
C TRP A 97 4.33 9.68 3.20
N ILE A 98 3.75 9.71 1.99
CA ILE A 98 3.85 10.87 1.09
C ILE A 98 3.28 12.12 1.78
N ASN A 99 2.10 11.99 2.42
CA ASN A 99 1.49 13.07 3.18
C ASN A 99 2.38 13.56 4.33
N MET A 100 3.04 12.65 5.05
CA MET A 100 3.98 13.04 6.11
C MET A 100 5.16 13.82 5.54
N ILE A 101 5.77 13.33 4.46
CA ILE A 101 6.91 14.00 3.85
C ILE A 101 6.50 15.37 3.29
N ASP A 102 5.34 15.47 2.64
CA ASP A 102 4.80 16.74 2.16
C ASP A 102 4.54 17.73 3.30
N SER A 103 3.97 17.26 4.41
CA SER A 103 3.63 18.14 5.55
C SER A 103 4.85 18.64 6.32
N GLU A 104 5.88 17.81 6.51
CA GLU A 104 7.05 18.13 7.33
C GLU A 104 8.23 18.65 6.51
N TRP A 105 8.39 18.17 5.27
CA TRP A 105 9.52 18.49 4.38
C TRP A 105 9.09 18.58 2.94
N GLN A 106 8.18 19.48 2.59
CA GLN A 106 7.64 19.66 1.24
C GLN A 106 8.72 19.65 0.16
N SER A 107 9.88 20.28 0.43
CA SER A 107 11.00 20.27 -0.52
C SER A 107 11.49 18.88 -0.93
N LEU A 108 11.26 17.83 -0.13
CA LEU A 108 11.69 16.47 -0.47
C LEU A 108 10.82 15.84 -1.54
N ILE A 109 9.52 16.15 -1.60
CA ILE A 109 8.65 15.60 -2.65
C ILE A 109 8.97 16.20 -4.03
N GLU A 110 9.61 17.37 -4.06
CA GLU A 110 10.03 18.06 -5.28
C GLU A 110 11.33 17.50 -5.86
N ILE A 111 12.11 16.77 -5.05
CA ILE A 111 13.40 16.22 -5.51
C ILE A 111 13.17 15.03 -6.44
N PRO A 112 13.63 15.11 -7.69
CA PRO A 112 13.48 14.02 -8.64
C PRO A 112 14.05 12.70 -8.11
N GLU A 113 13.30 11.61 -8.30
CA GLU A 113 13.69 10.24 -7.95
C GLU A 113 13.97 9.96 -6.47
N PHE A 114 13.78 10.93 -5.57
CA PHE A 114 13.99 10.74 -4.13
C PHE A 114 12.95 9.79 -3.53
N ILE A 115 11.70 9.85 -3.99
CA ILE A 115 10.62 8.97 -3.54
C ILE A 115 10.15 8.08 -4.70
N GLY A 116 10.04 6.80 -4.44
CA GLY A 116 9.53 5.84 -5.40
C GLY A 116 8.97 4.59 -4.73
N TYR A 117 8.49 3.65 -5.52
CA TYR A 117 8.05 2.34 -5.04
C TYR A 117 8.52 1.22 -5.96
N MET A 118 8.71 0.03 -5.38
CA MET A 118 8.96 -1.18 -6.13
C MET A 118 7.61 -1.76 -6.57
N ASN A 119 7.42 -1.87 -7.87
CA ASN A 119 6.22 -2.48 -8.43
C ASN A 119 6.41 -4.00 -8.50
N THR A 120 5.71 -4.74 -7.64
CA THR A 120 5.72 -6.21 -7.60
C THR A 120 4.42 -6.76 -8.19
N PRO A 121 4.42 -7.94 -8.82
CA PRO A 121 3.21 -8.47 -9.43
C PRO A 121 2.17 -8.85 -8.37
N ILE A 122 0.89 -8.60 -8.67
CA ILE A 122 -0.25 -9.10 -7.88
C ILE A 122 -0.66 -10.51 -8.30
N LEU A 123 -0.43 -10.84 -9.57
CA LEU A 123 -0.77 -12.12 -10.17
C LEU A 123 0.34 -12.57 -11.12
N LYS A 124 0.58 -13.86 -11.15
CA LYS A 124 1.47 -14.50 -12.12
C LYS A 124 0.71 -15.66 -12.78
N ALA A 125 0.56 -15.61 -14.10
CA ALA A 125 0.04 -16.72 -14.90
C ALA A 125 1.21 -17.50 -15.51
N SER A 126 1.21 -18.81 -15.39
CA SER A 126 2.26 -19.67 -15.94
C SER A 126 1.66 -20.85 -16.73
N LYS A 127 2.27 -21.13 -17.91
CA LYS A 127 1.91 -22.24 -18.78
C LYS A 127 3.18 -22.79 -19.44
N GLY A 128 3.67 -23.91 -18.96
CA GLY A 128 4.95 -24.43 -19.39
C GLY A 128 6.10 -23.46 -19.08
N LYS A 129 6.74 -22.93 -20.11
CA LYS A 129 7.82 -21.93 -19.98
C LYS A 129 7.31 -20.48 -20.02
N ASP A 130 6.06 -20.29 -20.42
CA ASP A 130 5.48 -18.95 -20.55
C ASP A 130 5.06 -18.44 -19.18
N ILE A 131 5.49 -17.23 -18.84
CA ILE A 131 5.17 -16.56 -17.57
C ILE A 131 4.72 -15.15 -17.90
N ILE A 132 3.56 -14.78 -17.41
CA ILE A 132 2.98 -13.44 -17.52
C ILE A 132 2.78 -12.88 -16.11
N GLU A 133 3.25 -11.67 -15.86
CA GLU A 133 3.08 -10.97 -14.58
C GLU A 133 2.10 -9.82 -14.76
N PHE A 134 1.15 -9.69 -13.83
CA PHE A 134 0.16 -8.62 -13.80
C PHE A 134 0.36 -7.78 -12.55
N TYR A 135 0.34 -6.47 -12.71
CA TYR A 135 0.66 -5.50 -11.66
C TYR A 135 -0.58 -4.75 -11.13
N ASN A 136 -1.72 -4.89 -11.81
CA ASN A 136 -3.04 -4.48 -11.34
C ASN A 136 -4.13 -5.43 -11.86
N ASN A 137 -5.32 -5.34 -11.26
CA ASN A 137 -6.45 -6.20 -11.65
C ASN A 137 -6.93 -5.92 -13.09
N GLY A 138 -6.86 -4.66 -13.54
CA GLY A 138 -7.28 -4.29 -14.89
C GLY A 138 -6.47 -4.99 -15.98
N GLU A 139 -5.15 -5.13 -15.79
CA GLU A 139 -4.29 -5.90 -16.71
C GLU A 139 -4.73 -7.36 -16.80
N PHE A 140 -5.00 -8.00 -15.67
CA PHE A 140 -5.43 -9.39 -15.63
C PHE A 140 -6.84 -9.56 -16.22
N ASP A 141 -7.77 -8.65 -15.93
CA ASP A 141 -9.13 -8.69 -16.45
C ASP A 141 -9.14 -8.53 -17.99
N ASN A 142 -8.36 -7.61 -18.53
CA ASN A 142 -8.19 -7.44 -19.97
C ASN A 142 -7.56 -8.67 -20.63
N TRP A 143 -6.55 -9.26 -19.99
CA TRP A 143 -5.91 -10.47 -20.50
C TRP A 143 -6.88 -11.67 -20.54
N LYS A 144 -7.75 -11.81 -19.54
CA LYS A 144 -8.79 -12.88 -19.51
C LYS A 144 -9.78 -12.81 -20.67
N LEU A 145 -10.03 -11.63 -21.21
CA LEU A 145 -10.96 -11.50 -22.35
C LEU A 145 -10.46 -12.23 -23.60
N ASN A 146 -9.14 -12.37 -23.75
CA ASN A 146 -8.51 -12.94 -24.94
C ASN A 146 -7.78 -14.28 -24.66
N ASN A 147 -7.87 -14.81 -23.44
CA ASN A 147 -7.13 -16.00 -23.03
C ASN A 147 -8.01 -16.98 -22.23
N ASP A 148 -7.85 -18.25 -22.52
CA ASP A 148 -8.49 -19.32 -21.74
C ASP A 148 -7.72 -19.56 -20.44
N VAL A 149 -8.22 -19.01 -19.34
CA VAL A 149 -7.61 -19.08 -18.02
C VAL A 149 -7.43 -20.52 -17.52
N SER A 150 -8.29 -21.46 -17.93
CA SER A 150 -8.22 -22.85 -17.49
C SER A 150 -6.92 -23.56 -17.89
N LYS A 151 -6.24 -23.03 -18.91
CA LYS A 151 -4.96 -23.58 -19.43
C LYS A 151 -3.73 -23.01 -18.70
N TRP A 152 -3.94 -22.10 -17.75
CA TRP A 152 -2.87 -21.41 -17.04
C TRP A 152 -2.93 -21.71 -15.55
N ASN A 153 -1.77 -21.88 -14.92
CA ASN A 153 -1.65 -21.90 -13.48
C ASN A 153 -1.54 -20.46 -12.97
N ILE A 154 -2.53 -20.02 -12.19
CA ILE A 154 -2.61 -18.66 -11.67
C ILE A 154 -2.15 -18.65 -10.21
N LYS A 155 -1.05 -17.92 -9.95
CA LYS A 155 -0.60 -17.61 -8.59
C LYS A 155 -1.02 -16.19 -8.23
N TYR A 156 -1.82 -16.04 -7.18
CA TYR A 156 -2.20 -14.76 -6.62
C TYR A 156 -1.31 -14.42 -5.42
N TYR A 157 -0.75 -13.22 -5.41
CA TYR A 157 0.06 -12.71 -4.30
C TYR A 157 -0.83 -11.84 -3.42
N LYS A 158 -1.23 -12.35 -2.25
CA LYS A 158 -2.01 -11.58 -1.26
C LYS A 158 -1.21 -10.45 -0.62
N GLY A 159 0.10 -10.58 -0.63
CA GLY A 159 1.05 -9.62 -0.10
C GLY A 159 2.48 -10.13 -0.28
N LEU A 160 3.45 -9.30 0.07
CA LEU A 160 4.88 -9.62 -0.03
C LEU A 160 5.27 -10.88 0.73
N GLY A 161 4.58 -11.17 1.85
CA GLY A 161 4.80 -12.39 2.63
C GLY A 161 4.50 -13.71 1.89
N THR A 162 3.79 -13.65 0.76
CA THR A 162 3.53 -14.83 -0.09
C THR A 162 4.58 -15.06 -1.17
N SER A 163 5.53 -14.15 -1.32
CA SER A 163 6.66 -14.27 -2.24
C SER A 163 7.77 -15.11 -1.63
N THR A 164 8.38 -15.97 -2.46
CA THR A 164 9.54 -16.77 -2.07
C THR A 164 10.83 -15.96 -2.14
N SER A 165 11.89 -16.42 -1.48
CA SER A 165 13.22 -15.79 -1.58
C SER A 165 13.75 -15.73 -3.02
N LYS A 166 13.38 -16.67 -3.89
CA LYS A 166 13.72 -16.65 -5.31
C LYS A 166 13.00 -15.50 -6.03
N GLU A 167 11.73 -15.29 -5.74
CA GLU A 167 10.94 -14.20 -6.32
C GLU A 167 11.46 -12.83 -5.85
N PHE A 168 11.85 -12.69 -4.59
CA PHE A 168 12.50 -11.45 -4.12
C PHE A 168 13.81 -11.18 -4.87
N LYS A 169 14.63 -12.19 -5.15
CA LYS A 169 15.83 -12.02 -5.99
C LYS A 169 15.47 -11.54 -7.39
N GLU A 170 14.42 -12.11 -8.00
CA GLU A 170 13.92 -11.69 -9.32
C GLU A 170 13.46 -10.23 -9.30
N TYR A 171 12.76 -9.77 -8.24
CA TYR A 171 12.33 -8.37 -8.09
C TYR A 171 13.53 -7.43 -8.06
N PHE A 172 14.59 -7.76 -7.31
CA PHE A 172 15.79 -6.94 -7.25
C PHE A 172 16.67 -7.03 -8.49
N GLN A 173 16.59 -8.09 -9.27
CA GLN A 173 17.23 -8.18 -10.58
C GLN A 173 16.50 -7.33 -11.63
N LYS A 174 15.18 -7.41 -11.68
CA LYS A 174 14.33 -6.63 -12.61
C LYS A 174 14.30 -5.15 -12.25
N LYS A 175 14.37 -4.79 -10.97
CA LYS A 175 14.31 -3.43 -10.41
C LYS A 175 13.21 -2.58 -11.04
N LYS A 176 11.97 -3.11 -11.06
CA LYS A 176 10.82 -2.37 -11.60
C LYS A 176 10.43 -1.25 -10.61
N ILE A 177 11.25 -0.21 -10.57
CA ILE A 177 11.08 0.95 -9.72
C ILE A 177 10.29 2.01 -10.47
N VAL A 178 9.27 2.56 -9.82
CA VAL A 178 8.48 3.69 -10.30
C VAL A 178 8.74 4.88 -9.39
N ASN A 179 9.21 5.98 -9.97
CA ASN A 179 9.52 7.20 -9.23
C ASN A 179 8.34 8.15 -9.22
N PHE A 180 8.12 8.83 -8.10
CA PHE A 180 7.14 9.91 -8.03
C PHE A 180 7.70 11.21 -8.59
N ARG A 181 6.81 12.00 -9.24
CA ARG A 181 7.10 13.32 -9.76
C ARG A 181 6.03 14.32 -9.32
N VAL A 182 6.43 15.56 -9.11
CA VAL A 182 5.49 16.65 -8.86
C VAL A 182 4.70 17.00 -10.12
N SER A 183 3.47 17.49 -9.91
CA SER A 183 2.65 18.23 -10.88
C SER A 183 2.22 19.54 -10.22
N GLU A 184 1.67 20.47 -10.98
CA GLU A 184 1.23 21.77 -10.44
C GLU A 184 0.22 21.66 -9.30
N LYS A 185 -0.61 20.62 -9.32
CA LYS A 185 -1.69 20.41 -8.35
C LYS A 185 -1.34 19.45 -7.21
N CYS A 186 -0.13 18.89 -7.17
CA CYS A 186 0.18 17.78 -6.24
C CYS A 186 -0.01 18.16 -4.78
N GLY A 187 0.45 19.32 -4.33
CA GLY A 187 0.30 19.76 -2.95
C GLY A 187 -1.16 19.97 -2.54
N ASP A 188 -1.98 20.58 -3.40
CA ASP A 188 -3.42 20.75 -3.15
C ASP A 188 -4.14 19.40 -3.09
N LEU A 189 -3.78 18.46 -3.96
CA LEU A 189 -4.39 17.13 -3.99
C LEU A 189 -4.00 16.30 -2.76
N ILE A 190 -2.75 16.35 -2.32
CA ILE A 190 -2.32 15.68 -1.09
C ILE A 190 -3.06 16.30 0.10
N ASP A 191 -3.17 17.62 0.16
CA ASP A 191 -3.96 18.29 1.20
C ASP A 191 -5.44 17.88 1.13
N MET A 192 -6.06 17.90 -0.02
CA MET A 192 -7.46 17.51 -0.20
C MET A 192 -7.73 16.11 0.36
N VAL A 193 -6.85 15.16 0.08
CA VAL A 193 -7.04 13.76 0.51
C VAL A 193 -6.89 13.60 2.02
N PHE A 194 -5.93 14.28 2.65
CA PHE A 194 -5.56 14.03 4.06
C PHE A 194 -6.05 15.08 5.05
N ASN A 195 -6.48 16.26 4.60
CA ASN A 195 -6.95 17.33 5.46
C ASN A 195 -8.38 17.06 5.96
N LYS A 196 -8.54 16.99 7.29
CA LYS A 196 -9.84 16.74 7.94
C LYS A 196 -10.92 17.75 7.53
N LYS A 197 -10.53 19.01 7.25
CA LYS A 197 -11.47 20.10 6.90
C LYS A 197 -12.01 20.01 5.46
N ARG A 198 -11.39 19.18 4.59
CA ARG A 198 -11.76 19.08 3.17
C ARG A 198 -12.65 17.86 2.86
N ALA A 199 -13.56 17.50 3.75
CA ALA A 199 -14.43 16.34 3.57
C ALA A 199 -15.39 16.49 2.37
N ASN A 200 -15.86 17.71 2.07
CA ASN A 200 -16.74 17.94 0.93
C ASN A 200 -16.01 17.79 -0.40
N ASP A 201 -14.76 18.27 -0.50
CA ASP A 201 -13.93 18.10 -1.69
C ASP A 201 -13.68 16.61 -1.97
N ARG A 202 -13.46 15.81 -0.91
CA ARG A 202 -13.34 14.34 -1.05
C ARG A 202 -14.63 13.66 -1.51
N LYS A 203 -15.81 14.13 -1.08
CA LYS A 203 -17.09 13.61 -1.57
C LYS A 203 -17.24 13.84 -3.07
N GLU A 204 -16.93 15.06 -3.52
CA GLU A 204 -16.96 15.40 -4.94
C GLU A 204 -15.95 14.57 -5.73
N TRP A 205 -14.70 14.49 -5.25
CA TRP A 205 -13.66 13.67 -5.86
C TRP A 205 -14.03 12.19 -5.96
N LEU A 206 -14.74 11.62 -4.98
CA LEU A 206 -15.23 10.24 -5.02
C LEU A 206 -16.50 10.06 -5.86
N SER A 207 -17.30 11.12 -6.08
CA SER A 207 -18.51 11.03 -6.91
C SER A 207 -18.22 10.67 -8.36
N ILE A 208 -17.03 11.04 -8.85
CA ILE A 208 -16.54 10.75 -10.21
C ILE A 208 -15.61 9.54 -10.25
N TYR A 209 -15.75 8.59 -9.29
CA TYR A 209 -14.93 7.39 -9.22
C TYR A 209 -15.14 6.48 -10.42
N ASP A 210 -14.05 6.17 -11.11
CA ASP A 210 -14.01 5.14 -12.15
C ASP A 210 -13.19 3.93 -11.65
N ARG A 211 -13.85 2.79 -11.57
CA ARG A 211 -13.23 1.53 -11.13
C ARG A 211 -12.19 0.98 -12.09
N ASN A 212 -12.19 1.46 -13.34
CA ASN A 212 -11.28 0.99 -14.40
C ASN A 212 -10.07 1.91 -14.59
N ALA A 213 -9.99 3.00 -13.85
CA ALA A 213 -8.86 3.93 -13.91
C ALA A 213 -7.70 3.40 -13.07
N TYR A 214 -6.73 2.73 -13.68
CA TYR A 214 -5.52 2.23 -13.03
C TYR A 214 -4.28 3.00 -13.47
N LEU A 215 -3.24 2.97 -12.62
CA LEU A 215 -1.91 3.45 -13.01
C LEU A 215 -1.35 2.62 -14.18
N ASP A 216 -0.73 3.31 -15.12
CA ASP A 216 0.02 2.66 -16.20
C ASP A 216 1.30 2.04 -15.64
N THR A 217 1.33 0.72 -15.54
CA THR A 217 2.43 -0.04 -14.95
C THR A 217 3.64 -0.19 -15.86
N SER A 218 3.56 0.28 -17.12
CA SER A 218 4.70 0.33 -18.05
C SER A 218 5.63 1.50 -17.77
N LYS A 219 5.13 2.54 -17.07
CA LYS A 219 5.88 3.75 -16.76
C LYS A 219 6.92 3.52 -15.66
N THR A 220 8.05 4.19 -15.78
CA THR A 220 9.10 4.26 -14.74
C THR A 220 8.93 5.45 -13.80
N SER A 221 7.99 6.34 -14.11
CA SER A 221 7.64 7.47 -13.25
C SER A 221 6.16 7.82 -13.39
N VAL A 222 5.55 8.24 -12.25
CA VAL A 222 4.17 8.70 -12.17
C VAL A 222 4.13 10.00 -11.37
N THR A 223 3.17 10.86 -11.65
CA THR A 223 2.95 12.04 -10.80
C THR A 223 2.22 11.65 -9.53
N TYR A 224 2.39 12.46 -8.45
CA TYR A 224 1.55 12.30 -7.25
C TYR A 224 0.06 12.42 -7.57
N GLU A 225 -0.29 13.24 -8.56
CA GLU A 225 -1.65 13.39 -9.07
C GLU A 225 -2.16 12.07 -9.70
N GLU A 226 -1.39 11.46 -10.62
CA GLU A 226 -1.74 10.15 -11.19
C GLU A 226 -1.94 9.09 -10.10
N PHE A 227 -1.05 9.04 -9.10
CA PHE A 227 -1.17 8.13 -7.97
C PHE A 227 -2.46 8.37 -7.16
N ILE A 228 -2.78 9.63 -6.84
CA ILE A 228 -3.99 9.98 -6.06
C ILE A 228 -5.25 9.59 -6.84
N HIS A 229 -5.29 9.85 -8.14
CA HIS A 229 -6.49 9.60 -8.94
C HIS A 229 -6.66 8.15 -9.37
N ASN A 230 -5.58 7.42 -9.67
CA ASN A 230 -5.64 6.11 -10.32
C ASN A 230 -5.18 4.95 -9.42
N ASP A 231 -4.76 5.22 -8.17
CA ASP A 231 -4.38 4.20 -7.19
C ASP A 231 -5.04 4.51 -5.83
N PHE A 232 -4.72 5.62 -5.19
CA PHE A 232 -5.22 5.97 -3.86
C PHE A 232 -6.76 6.13 -3.81
N ARG A 233 -7.41 6.58 -4.89
CA ARG A 233 -8.87 6.71 -4.97
C ARG A 233 -9.57 5.36 -4.81
N HIS A 234 -9.00 4.28 -5.30
CA HIS A 234 -9.53 2.93 -5.11
C HIS A 234 -9.57 2.54 -3.63
N PHE A 235 -8.48 2.83 -2.90
CA PHE A 235 -8.47 2.64 -1.45
C PHE A 235 -9.56 3.48 -0.78
N SER A 236 -9.66 4.77 -1.09
CA SER A 236 -10.64 5.67 -0.47
C SER A 236 -12.08 5.20 -0.68
N LYS A 237 -12.42 4.73 -1.88
CA LYS A 237 -13.73 4.13 -2.17
C LYS A 237 -13.96 2.86 -1.38
N TYR A 238 -12.98 1.95 -1.40
CA TYR A 238 -13.05 0.69 -0.68
C TYR A 238 -13.17 0.88 0.84
N ASP A 239 -12.44 1.86 1.39
CA ASP A 239 -12.51 2.15 2.82
C ASP A 239 -13.89 2.67 3.25
N ASN A 240 -14.51 3.53 2.45
CA ASN A 240 -15.89 3.94 2.68
C ASN A 240 -16.85 2.73 2.67
N ASP A 241 -16.71 1.84 1.70
CA ASP A 241 -17.60 0.67 1.57
C ASP A 241 -17.45 -0.30 2.75
N ARG A 242 -16.23 -0.48 3.29
CA ARG A 242 -16.00 -1.40 4.42
C ARG A 242 -16.22 -0.78 5.79
N SER A 243 -16.03 0.55 5.93
CA SER A 243 -16.02 1.23 7.23
C SER A 243 -17.36 1.87 7.58
N ILE A 244 -18.15 2.26 6.57
CA ILE A 244 -19.47 2.88 6.76
C ILE A 244 -20.53 1.78 6.81
N PRO A 245 -21.37 1.73 7.87
CA PRO A 245 -22.49 0.80 7.94
C PRO A 245 -23.48 1.02 6.78
N ASN A 246 -24.02 -0.08 6.24
CA ASN A 246 -25.02 -0.02 5.18
C ASN A 246 -26.33 0.57 5.71
N LEU A 247 -26.97 1.43 4.93
CA LEU A 247 -28.21 2.13 5.32
C LEU A 247 -29.38 1.15 5.56
N ALA A 248 -29.42 0.02 4.85
CA ALA A 248 -30.54 -0.91 4.93
C ALA A 248 -30.51 -1.80 6.18
N ASP A 249 -29.33 -2.24 6.61
CA ASP A 249 -29.18 -3.23 7.69
C ASP A 249 -28.22 -2.83 8.82
N GLY A 250 -27.59 -1.66 8.72
CA GLY A 250 -26.66 -1.17 9.72
C GLY A 250 -25.34 -1.96 9.80
N LEU A 251 -25.09 -2.90 8.89
CA LEU A 251 -23.93 -3.77 8.96
C LEU A 251 -22.76 -3.23 8.12
N LYS A 252 -21.56 -3.35 8.66
CA LYS A 252 -20.33 -3.24 7.88
C LYS A 252 -20.08 -4.55 7.12
N ILE A 253 -19.24 -4.51 6.08
CA ILE A 253 -18.91 -5.69 5.27
C ILE A 253 -18.34 -6.83 6.12
N SER A 254 -17.49 -6.55 7.11
CA SER A 254 -16.94 -7.56 8.03
C SER A 254 -18.04 -8.28 8.80
N LEU A 255 -18.96 -7.53 9.40
CA LEU A 255 -20.10 -8.10 10.16
C LEU A 255 -20.99 -8.94 9.26
N ARG A 256 -21.28 -8.49 8.04
CA ARG A 256 -22.10 -9.24 7.08
C ARG A 256 -21.43 -10.56 6.68
N LYS A 257 -20.11 -10.57 6.50
CA LYS A 257 -19.36 -11.81 6.24
C LYS A 257 -19.38 -12.79 7.40
N ILE A 258 -19.31 -12.29 8.63
CA ILE A 258 -19.46 -13.10 9.86
C ILE A 258 -20.85 -13.73 9.91
N LEU A 259 -21.92 -12.94 9.78
CA LEU A 259 -23.29 -13.43 9.78
C LEU A 259 -23.53 -14.45 8.65
N TYR A 260 -23.12 -14.14 7.44
CA TYR A 260 -23.20 -15.08 6.31
C TYR A 260 -22.56 -16.43 6.65
N SER A 261 -21.37 -16.40 7.23
CA SER A 261 -20.63 -17.60 7.60
C SER A 261 -21.29 -18.37 8.73
N ALA A 262 -21.90 -17.67 9.71
CA ALA A 262 -22.65 -18.30 10.79
C ALA A 262 -23.89 -19.01 10.26
N PHE A 263 -24.66 -18.38 9.38
CA PHE A 263 -25.82 -19.02 8.73
C PHE A 263 -25.42 -20.20 7.85
N LYS A 264 -24.37 -20.05 7.06
CA LYS A 264 -23.86 -21.13 6.21
C LYS A 264 -23.40 -22.33 7.01
N LYS A 265 -22.77 -22.10 8.17
CA LYS A 265 -22.34 -23.14 9.11
C LYS A 265 -23.49 -23.75 9.91
N LYS A 266 -24.67 -23.16 9.90
CA LYS A 266 -25.78 -23.49 10.81
C LYS A 266 -25.31 -23.46 12.27
N LEU A 267 -24.68 -22.37 12.66
CA LEU A 267 -24.05 -22.21 13.97
C LEU A 267 -25.13 -21.89 15.01
N TYR A 268 -25.53 -22.89 15.79
CA TYR A 268 -26.51 -22.80 16.87
C TYR A 268 -25.89 -23.05 18.26
N ASN A 269 -24.63 -23.46 18.28
CA ASN A 269 -23.91 -23.76 19.52
C ASN A 269 -22.63 -22.92 19.59
N GLU A 270 -22.08 -22.81 20.80
CA GLU A 270 -20.80 -22.13 21.02
C GLU A 270 -19.67 -22.76 20.22
N ILE A 271 -18.80 -21.92 19.71
CA ILE A 271 -17.60 -22.30 18.96
C ILE A 271 -16.42 -21.42 19.40
N LYS A 272 -15.21 -21.95 19.39
CA LYS A 272 -14.01 -21.15 19.64
C LYS A 272 -13.85 -20.09 18.54
N VAL A 273 -13.64 -18.83 18.95
CA VAL A 273 -13.50 -17.68 18.03
C VAL A 273 -12.44 -17.96 16.94
N ALA A 274 -11.30 -18.55 17.30
CA ALA A 274 -10.25 -18.90 16.34
C ALA A 274 -10.73 -19.89 15.25
N GLN A 275 -11.54 -20.88 15.63
CA GLN A 275 -12.09 -21.84 14.67
C GLN A 275 -13.13 -21.19 13.75
N PHE A 276 -13.96 -20.32 14.31
CA PHE A 276 -14.95 -19.60 13.52
C PHE A 276 -14.29 -18.59 12.57
N SER A 277 -13.26 -17.87 13.02
CA SER A 277 -12.47 -16.97 12.20
C SER A 277 -11.87 -17.68 10.98
N GLY A 278 -11.31 -18.89 11.17
CA GLY A 278 -10.84 -19.72 10.06
C GLY A 278 -11.95 -20.04 9.05
N TYR A 279 -13.12 -20.43 9.56
CA TYR A 279 -14.29 -20.73 8.71
C TYR A 279 -14.79 -19.49 7.94
N VAL A 280 -14.83 -18.32 8.59
CA VAL A 280 -15.20 -17.05 7.93
C VAL A 280 -14.21 -16.71 6.83
N SER A 281 -12.92 -16.83 7.10
CA SER A 281 -11.87 -16.59 6.10
C SER A 281 -12.02 -17.50 4.87
N GLU A 282 -12.22 -18.80 5.08
CA GLU A 282 -12.37 -19.78 4.03
C GLU A 282 -13.61 -19.53 3.14
N HIS A 283 -14.77 -19.28 3.76
CA HIS A 283 -16.05 -19.26 3.07
C HIS A 283 -16.50 -17.87 2.59
N SER A 284 -15.92 -16.80 3.12
CA SER A 284 -16.26 -15.42 2.74
C SER A 284 -15.11 -14.68 2.06
N GLY A 285 -13.93 -15.30 1.95
CA GLY A 285 -12.74 -14.65 1.42
C GLY A 285 -12.28 -13.44 2.26
N TYR A 286 -12.60 -13.43 3.57
CA TYR A 286 -12.20 -12.35 4.46
C TYR A 286 -10.86 -12.65 5.13
N HIS A 287 -9.84 -11.83 4.86
CA HIS A 287 -8.46 -12.13 5.25
C HIS A 287 -7.92 -11.29 6.42
N HIS A 288 -8.72 -10.36 6.95
CA HIS A 288 -8.32 -9.51 8.08
C HIS A 288 -8.75 -10.14 9.42
N GLY A 289 -8.06 -11.22 9.82
CA GLY A 289 -8.43 -12.04 10.97
C GLY A 289 -8.56 -11.27 12.29
N CYS A 290 -7.71 -10.28 12.54
CA CYS A 290 -7.76 -9.48 13.76
C CYS A 290 -9.09 -8.71 13.93
N LEU A 291 -9.75 -8.28 12.86
CA LEU A 291 -11.05 -7.64 12.94
C LEU A 291 -12.18 -8.62 13.30
N LEU A 292 -12.00 -9.92 13.09
CA LEU A 292 -12.95 -10.95 13.50
C LEU A 292 -12.94 -11.20 15.01
N TYR A 293 -11.82 -10.91 15.69
CA TYR A 293 -11.68 -11.05 17.14
C TYR A 293 -12.20 -9.82 17.91
N THR A 294 -12.35 -8.69 17.23
CA THR A 294 -12.76 -7.41 17.84
C THR A 294 -14.14 -6.95 17.38
N SER A 295 -14.86 -7.78 16.64
CA SER A 295 -16.25 -7.51 16.25
C SER A 295 -17.17 -7.97 17.38
N ASP A 296 -17.42 -7.07 18.32
CA ASP A 296 -18.46 -7.22 19.35
C ASP A 296 -19.86 -7.02 18.76
#